data_869e41bf362056a0c843290041c262f2
#
_entry.id   869e41bf362056a0c843290041c262f2
#
_cell.length_a   1.000
_cell.length_b   1.000
_cell.length_c   1.000
_cell.angle_alpha   90.00
_cell.angle_beta   90.00
_cell.angle_gamma   90.00
#
_symmetry.space_group_name_H-M   'P 1'
#
loop_
_entity.id
_entity.type
_entity.pdbx_description
1 polymer ?
#
loop_
_entity_poly.entity_id
_entity_poly.type
_entity_poly.pdbx_seq_one_letter_code
_entity_poly.pdbx_strand_id
1 'polypeptide(L)'
;MLYKGYVETKGKASIEKLKNRTTWKTYDEVKNLNGFGGVLADDTILIDIDDSDQSEILMNIVEELQLDCKVLCTSRGKHFLFKYHTIARNRTHVQLAVGLTADIKVGSKLSYEVIKIDGEERFCEWDIEEGGKYQEVPKWLFPVKATADFVDMDAGDGRNQALFNYILTLTANDFTVEETRECIRILNKFVLKQPLSDDELEVILRDDAFQKPVFFLGSTFLFDKFAVFMKNTAHVIKINGQLHIYKDGVYFNGYKEIESNMIQHIPNLKKMQRREVLDYMELIVDEKEQSDANLIAFNNGVYDLVTGELKPFSTDIVITNKIPWDYKPDAYSELADSTLNKLACGDAAIRALLEECIGYCFYRRNELGKAFILTGDKSNGKSTFLDCVKAILGDRNISALDLKELGDRFNTSMMFGKLANIGDDIGDDFLQGSQVSVFKKIVTGNRIKAERKGQDPFEFNPFIKLLFSANDIPRMKDKTGAVLRRLVIIPFNATFSKDAPDYKPFIKYELTQQEPIEYFIRLGVEGLKRIIINDGFTKSDKVQNQLTEYEEENNPILAFINDTGVDMIENEPTADVYKRYQVFCADNAMQPMSNIVFSKQINKRLGFRVIQKKVNNKNCKIFVS
;
A
#
# COMPACT_ATOMS: atom_id res chain seq x y z
N MET A 1 -7.30 51.76 -17.24
CA MET A 1 -6.06 51.93 -16.48
C MET A 1 -6.19 51.16 -15.18
N LEU A 2 -5.13 50.44 -14.75
CA LEU A 2 -5.13 49.70 -13.48
C LEU A 2 -4.92 50.62 -12.26
N TYR A 3 -4.25 51.74 -12.46
CA TYR A 3 -3.92 52.68 -11.40
C TYR A 3 -4.64 54.00 -11.61
N LYS A 4 -5.14 54.60 -10.50
CA LYS A 4 -5.74 55.94 -10.50
C LYS A 4 -4.72 57.05 -10.24
N GLY A 5 -3.47 56.69 -9.98
CA GLY A 5 -2.31 57.54 -9.81
C GLY A 5 -1.24 56.86 -8.95
N TYR A 6 -0.24 57.61 -8.51
CA TYR A 6 0.96 57.08 -7.87
C TYR A 6 1.26 57.74 -6.52
N VAL A 7 2.02 57.01 -5.68
CA VAL A 7 2.50 57.49 -4.39
C VAL A 7 3.98 57.14 -4.21
N GLU A 8 4.71 57.97 -3.53
CA GLU A 8 6.10 57.73 -3.18
C GLU A 8 6.18 56.68 -2.05
N THR A 9 7.15 55.78 -2.15
CA THR A 9 7.37 54.70 -1.15
C THR A 9 8.81 54.70 -0.66
N LYS A 10 8.99 54.24 0.58
CA LYS A 10 10.29 53.84 1.13
C LYS A 10 10.24 52.36 1.46
N GLY A 11 10.98 51.56 0.69
CA GLY A 11 10.77 50.12 0.64
C GLY A 11 9.34 49.80 0.22
N LYS A 12 8.62 48.98 0.97
CA LYS A 12 7.22 48.60 0.69
C LYS A 12 6.18 49.58 1.28
N ALA A 13 6.57 50.54 2.09
CA ALA A 13 5.65 51.45 2.80
C ALA A 13 5.48 52.77 2.08
N SER A 14 4.24 53.24 1.87
CA SER A 14 3.97 54.60 1.41
C SER A 14 4.40 55.63 2.46
N ILE A 15 5.16 56.60 2.05
CA ILE A 15 5.54 57.76 2.92
C ILE A 15 4.39 58.77 3.05
N GLU A 16 3.38 58.65 2.24
CA GLU A 16 2.24 59.54 2.16
C GLU A 16 0.99 58.90 2.79
N LYS A 17 0.18 59.70 3.48
CA LYS A 17 -1.13 59.25 4.00
C LYS A 17 -2.12 59.11 2.86
N LEU A 18 -2.65 57.93 2.66
CA LEU A 18 -3.61 57.61 1.58
C LEU A 18 -5.04 58.01 1.96
N LYS A 19 -5.40 57.92 3.25
CA LYS A 19 -6.76 58.17 3.73
C LYS A 19 -7.18 59.64 3.52
N ASN A 20 -8.37 59.87 2.97
CA ASN A 20 -8.97 61.16 2.64
C ASN A 20 -8.24 61.96 1.54
N ARG A 21 -7.43 61.29 0.72
CA ARG A 21 -6.75 61.93 -0.40
C ARG A 21 -7.62 61.86 -1.65
N THR A 22 -7.72 62.97 -2.38
CA THR A 22 -8.54 63.12 -3.60
C THR A 22 -7.71 63.26 -4.87
N THR A 23 -6.42 63.57 -4.74
CA THR A 23 -5.50 63.76 -5.88
C THR A 23 -4.27 62.89 -5.70
N TRP A 24 -3.82 62.33 -6.81
CA TRP A 24 -2.66 61.42 -6.86
C TRP A 24 -1.60 61.98 -7.79
N LYS A 25 -0.31 61.61 -7.56
CA LYS A 25 0.79 61.97 -8.47
C LYS A 25 0.61 61.24 -9.82
N THR A 26 1.08 61.90 -10.86
CA THR A 26 1.19 61.30 -12.18
C THR A 26 2.44 60.38 -12.27
N TYR A 27 2.55 59.54 -13.29
CA TYR A 27 3.72 58.71 -13.52
C TYR A 27 4.99 59.56 -13.73
N ASP A 28 4.90 60.68 -14.44
CA ASP A 28 6.03 61.59 -14.69
C ASP A 28 6.60 62.22 -13.42
N GLU A 29 5.77 62.42 -12.40
CA GLU A 29 6.18 62.94 -11.10
C GLU A 29 6.90 61.90 -10.21
N VAL A 30 6.73 60.63 -10.48
CA VAL A 30 7.29 59.53 -9.64
C VAL A 30 8.34 58.67 -10.29
N LYS A 31 8.44 58.63 -11.64
CA LYS A 31 9.33 57.76 -12.40
C LYS A 31 10.80 57.87 -12.00
N ASN A 32 11.25 59.07 -11.58
CA ASN A 32 12.63 59.34 -11.15
C ASN A 32 12.87 59.11 -9.63
N LEU A 33 11.85 58.78 -8.87
CA LEU A 33 11.95 58.49 -7.43
C LEU A 33 12.63 57.14 -7.19
N ASN A 34 13.23 56.96 -6.04
CA ASN A 34 13.90 55.73 -5.63
C ASN A 34 12.90 54.60 -5.32
N GLY A 35 11.65 54.95 -5.01
CA GLY A 35 10.56 54.00 -4.79
C GLY A 35 9.21 54.66 -5.00
N PHE A 36 8.33 53.98 -5.71
CA PHE A 36 6.94 54.44 -5.85
C PHE A 36 5.99 53.24 -6.03
N GLY A 37 4.72 53.44 -5.75
CA GLY A 37 3.65 52.48 -5.94
C GLY A 37 2.47 53.07 -6.70
N GLY A 38 1.80 52.24 -7.48
CA GLY A 38 0.56 52.56 -8.18
C GLY A 38 -0.66 52.36 -7.25
N VAL A 39 -1.44 53.39 -7.05
CA VAL A 39 -2.71 53.30 -6.27
C VAL A 39 -3.76 52.67 -7.18
N LEU A 40 -4.28 51.51 -6.78
CA LEU A 40 -5.24 50.74 -7.57
C LEU A 40 -6.48 51.58 -7.88
N ALA A 41 -6.95 51.55 -9.12
CA ALA A 41 -8.25 52.11 -9.46
C ALA A 41 -9.36 51.33 -8.73
N ASP A 42 -10.52 51.97 -8.50
CA ASP A 42 -11.55 51.41 -7.62
C ASP A 42 -12.08 50.04 -8.09
N ASP A 43 -12.05 49.80 -9.39
CA ASP A 43 -12.44 48.55 -10.08
C ASP A 43 -11.27 47.58 -10.32
N THR A 44 -10.09 47.87 -9.78
CA THR A 44 -8.90 47.01 -9.93
C THR A 44 -8.73 46.12 -8.72
N ILE A 45 -8.40 44.86 -9.00
CA ILE A 45 -8.01 43.84 -8.01
C ILE A 45 -6.59 43.37 -8.27
N LEU A 46 -5.84 43.19 -7.20
CA LEU A 46 -4.52 42.60 -7.17
C LEU A 46 -4.59 41.30 -6.36
N ILE A 47 -4.14 40.21 -6.97
CA ILE A 47 -3.93 38.90 -6.37
C ILE A 47 -2.43 38.74 -6.17
N ASP A 48 -2.00 38.66 -4.92
CA ASP A 48 -0.60 38.60 -4.49
C ASP A 48 -0.30 37.19 -3.99
N ILE A 49 0.50 36.42 -4.75
CA ILE A 49 0.94 35.08 -4.37
C ILE A 49 2.42 35.16 -3.97
N ASP A 50 2.68 35.07 -2.68
CA ASP A 50 4.01 35.16 -2.07
C ASP A 50 4.79 33.83 -2.10
N ASP A 51 4.20 32.74 -2.60
CA ASP A 51 4.82 31.44 -2.80
C ASP A 51 5.25 31.29 -4.26
N SER A 52 6.54 31.01 -4.50
CA SER A 52 7.13 30.94 -5.83
C SER A 52 6.47 29.86 -6.69
N ASP A 53 6.28 28.64 -6.14
CA ASP A 53 5.77 27.50 -6.90
C ASP A 53 4.29 27.70 -7.26
N GLN A 54 3.47 28.18 -6.31
CA GLN A 54 2.07 28.50 -6.57
C GLN A 54 1.93 29.68 -7.54
N SER A 55 2.84 30.66 -7.50
CA SER A 55 2.81 31.79 -8.44
C SER A 55 3.16 31.37 -9.86
N GLU A 56 4.06 30.38 -10.05
CA GLU A 56 4.34 29.79 -11.37
C GLU A 56 3.15 28.96 -11.87
N ILE A 57 2.45 28.24 -10.99
CA ILE A 57 1.20 27.53 -11.38
C ILE A 57 0.20 28.53 -11.96
N LEU A 58 -0.04 29.67 -11.29
CA LEU A 58 -0.96 30.67 -11.80
C LEU A 58 -0.43 31.35 -13.08
N MET A 59 0.87 31.56 -13.22
CA MET A 59 1.48 32.09 -14.44
C MET A 59 1.23 31.14 -15.64
N ASN A 60 1.44 29.84 -15.45
CA ASN A 60 1.15 28.84 -16.48
C ASN A 60 -0.33 28.87 -16.93
N ILE A 61 -1.26 29.09 -15.97
CA ILE A 61 -2.69 29.25 -16.30
C ILE A 61 -2.92 30.53 -17.11
N VAL A 62 -2.29 31.65 -16.74
CA VAL A 62 -2.38 32.93 -17.46
C VAL A 62 -1.91 32.78 -18.90
N GLU A 63 -0.76 32.13 -19.11
CA GLU A 63 -0.17 31.89 -20.45
C GLU A 63 -1.06 30.95 -21.30
N GLU A 64 -1.48 29.82 -20.73
CA GLU A 64 -2.26 28.83 -21.49
C GLU A 64 -3.64 29.37 -21.86
N LEU A 65 -4.30 30.09 -20.95
CA LEU A 65 -5.62 30.66 -21.18
C LEU A 65 -5.57 32.06 -21.82
N GLN A 66 -4.36 32.59 -22.07
CA GLN A 66 -4.13 33.93 -22.69
C GLN A 66 -4.92 35.02 -21.96
N LEU A 67 -4.81 35.09 -20.62
CA LEU A 67 -5.61 36.02 -19.82
C LEU A 67 -5.18 37.47 -20.00
N ASP A 68 -6.14 38.36 -20.23
CA ASP A 68 -5.92 39.82 -20.35
C ASP A 68 -5.69 40.45 -18.97
N CYS A 69 -4.55 40.18 -18.35
CA CYS A 69 -4.13 40.69 -17.04
C CYS A 69 -2.72 41.25 -17.09
N LYS A 70 -2.27 41.90 -16.00
CA LYS A 70 -0.87 42.30 -15.82
C LYS A 70 -0.21 41.49 -14.73
N VAL A 71 0.98 40.97 -14.99
CA VAL A 71 1.77 40.21 -14.02
C VAL A 71 3.11 40.89 -13.73
N LEU A 72 3.37 41.16 -12.45
CA LEU A 72 4.63 41.74 -11.99
C LEU A 72 5.35 40.74 -11.07
N CYS A 73 6.65 40.52 -11.34
CA CYS A 73 7.49 39.69 -10.50
C CYS A 73 7.83 40.37 -9.18
N THR A 74 7.82 39.61 -8.10
CA THR A 74 8.29 40.04 -6.77
C THR A 74 9.47 39.17 -6.33
N SER A 75 10.05 39.49 -5.18
CA SER A 75 11.17 38.67 -4.65
C SER A 75 10.79 37.28 -4.16
N ARG A 76 9.48 36.97 -4.00
CA ARG A 76 8.98 35.69 -3.44
C ARG A 76 7.90 35.03 -4.27
N GLY A 77 7.37 35.72 -5.27
CA GLY A 77 6.28 35.24 -6.11
C GLY A 77 5.86 36.30 -7.11
N LYS A 78 4.56 36.40 -7.40
CA LYS A 78 4.03 37.29 -8.46
C LYS A 78 2.75 37.99 -8.04
N HIS A 79 2.55 39.19 -8.60
CA HIS A 79 1.34 39.99 -8.47
C HIS A 79 0.55 39.93 -9.78
N PHE A 80 -0.71 39.52 -9.69
CA PHE A 80 -1.64 39.42 -10.82
C PHE A 80 -2.71 40.49 -10.69
N LEU A 81 -2.84 41.37 -11.69
CA LEU A 81 -3.80 42.48 -11.67
C LEU A 81 -4.86 42.29 -12.73
N PHE A 82 -6.12 42.40 -12.30
CA PHE A 82 -7.30 42.34 -13.17
C PHE A 82 -8.16 43.58 -12.96
N LYS A 83 -9.10 43.79 -13.91
CA LYS A 83 -10.13 44.79 -13.81
C LYS A 83 -11.45 44.14 -13.47
N TYR A 84 -12.39 44.94 -12.95
CA TYR A 84 -13.77 44.55 -12.68
C TYR A 84 -13.90 43.32 -11.80
N HIS A 85 -14.37 43.54 -10.59
CA HIS A 85 -14.58 42.49 -9.58
C HIS A 85 -15.71 42.87 -8.64
N THR A 86 -16.30 41.86 -7.97
CA THR A 86 -17.35 42.03 -6.95
C THR A 86 -16.81 41.84 -5.51
N ILE A 87 -15.50 41.66 -5.34
CA ILE A 87 -14.88 41.42 -4.05
C ILE A 87 -14.86 42.73 -3.22
N ALA A 88 -15.52 42.74 -2.06
CA ALA A 88 -15.83 43.94 -1.32
C ALA A 88 -14.69 44.44 -0.38
N ARG A 89 -13.67 43.62 -0.09
CA ARG A 89 -12.63 43.92 0.90
C ARG A 89 -11.32 43.20 0.66
N ASN A 90 -10.22 43.77 1.15
CA ASN A 90 -8.94 43.10 1.20
C ASN A 90 -9.02 41.82 2.06
N ARG A 91 -8.24 40.82 1.69
CA ARG A 91 -8.09 39.56 2.44
C ARG A 91 -6.63 39.17 2.45
N THR A 92 -6.20 38.48 3.50
CA THR A 92 -4.84 37.97 3.62
C THR A 92 -4.88 36.45 3.83
N HIS A 93 -3.95 35.77 3.20
CA HIS A 93 -3.75 34.33 3.30
C HIS A 93 -5.05 33.55 3.12
N VAL A 94 -5.74 33.78 1.99
CA VAL A 94 -6.99 33.12 1.66
C VAL A 94 -6.78 32.09 0.56
N GLN A 95 -7.54 31.02 0.62
CA GLN A 95 -7.60 30.05 -0.49
C GLN A 95 -8.47 30.60 -1.60
N LEU A 96 -7.93 30.62 -2.81
CA LEU A 96 -8.66 30.88 -4.04
C LEU A 96 -9.42 29.61 -4.48
N ALA A 97 -10.49 29.77 -5.22
CA ALA A 97 -11.30 28.64 -5.67
C ALA A 97 -10.49 27.63 -6.50
N VAL A 98 -9.47 28.06 -7.22
CA VAL A 98 -8.56 27.14 -7.95
C VAL A 98 -7.62 26.34 -7.05
N GLY A 99 -7.63 26.57 -5.72
CA GLY A 99 -6.84 25.80 -4.76
C GLY A 99 -5.51 26.47 -4.33
N LEU A 100 -5.16 27.61 -4.92
CA LEU A 100 -3.95 28.37 -4.57
C LEU A 100 -4.21 29.32 -3.38
N THR A 101 -3.15 29.71 -2.68
CA THR A 101 -3.22 30.66 -1.55
C THR A 101 -2.71 32.02 -1.96
N ALA A 102 -3.45 33.09 -1.63
CA ALA A 102 -3.09 34.45 -2.00
C ALA A 102 -3.53 35.52 -0.99
N ASP A 103 -2.93 36.67 -1.08
CA ASP A 103 -3.44 37.92 -0.53
C ASP A 103 -4.23 38.66 -1.61
N ILE A 104 -5.37 39.24 -1.24
CA ILE A 104 -6.22 40.01 -2.16
C ILE A 104 -6.26 41.46 -1.73
N LYS A 105 -5.95 42.37 -2.64
CA LYS A 105 -6.03 43.82 -2.44
C LYS A 105 -6.96 44.43 -3.51
N VAL A 106 -7.95 45.20 -3.05
CA VAL A 106 -8.93 45.85 -3.93
C VAL A 106 -8.79 47.37 -3.91
N GLY A 107 -8.91 48.01 -5.06
CA GLY A 107 -8.72 49.44 -5.23
C GLY A 107 -9.73 50.30 -4.47
N SER A 108 -10.95 49.81 -4.28
CA SER A 108 -11.97 50.46 -3.46
C SER A 108 -11.59 50.65 -1.96
N LYS A 109 -10.54 49.96 -1.51
CA LYS A 109 -10.00 50.07 -0.15
C LYS A 109 -8.70 50.87 -0.08
N LEU A 110 -8.41 51.71 -1.07
CA LEU A 110 -7.19 52.52 -1.17
C LEU A 110 -5.91 51.69 -1.11
N SER A 111 -5.94 50.50 -1.72
CA SER A 111 -4.77 49.64 -1.83
C SER A 111 -3.83 50.17 -2.90
N TYR A 112 -2.54 49.90 -2.75
CA TYR A 112 -1.53 50.23 -3.74
C TYR A 112 -0.60 49.02 -3.95
N GLU A 113 -0.01 49.01 -5.11
CA GLU A 113 1.05 48.08 -5.48
C GLU A 113 2.38 48.80 -5.57
N VAL A 114 3.42 48.25 -5.00
CA VAL A 114 4.78 48.79 -5.12
C VAL A 114 5.35 48.40 -6.46
N ILE A 115 5.67 49.39 -7.30
CA ILE A 115 6.18 49.18 -8.68
C ILE A 115 7.70 49.32 -8.71
N LYS A 116 8.27 50.24 -7.90
CA LYS A 116 9.71 50.49 -7.83
C LYS A 116 10.19 50.46 -6.40
N ILE A 117 11.29 49.78 -6.14
CA ILE A 117 11.94 49.67 -4.82
C ILE A 117 13.45 49.88 -5.02
N ASP A 118 14.04 50.77 -4.18
CA ASP A 118 15.49 51.05 -4.12
C ASP A 118 16.10 51.32 -5.49
N GLY A 119 15.38 52.01 -6.36
CA GLY A 119 15.82 52.38 -7.71
C GLY A 119 15.53 51.38 -8.80
N GLU A 120 15.09 50.16 -8.48
CA GLU A 120 14.76 49.10 -9.44
C GLU A 120 13.24 48.95 -9.61
N GLU A 121 12.78 48.96 -10.85
CA GLU A 121 11.38 48.67 -11.18
C GLU A 121 11.16 47.15 -11.23
N ARG A 122 10.00 46.72 -10.78
CA ARG A 122 9.61 45.31 -10.87
C ARG A 122 9.47 44.89 -12.32
N PHE A 123 9.98 43.71 -12.62
CA PHE A 123 9.86 43.12 -13.95
C PHE A 123 8.40 42.79 -14.27
N CYS A 124 7.94 43.28 -15.44
CA CYS A 124 6.64 42.97 -15.97
C CYS A 124 6.78 41.73 -16.86
N GLU A 125 6.26 40.60 -16.42
CA GLU A 125 6.39 39.32 -17.11
C GLU A 125 5.27 39.12 -18.15
N TRP A 126 4.08 39.64 -17.85
CA TRP A 126 2.91 39.56 -18.72
C TRP A 126 2.13 40.86 -18.71
N ASP A 127 1.65 41.30 -19.85
CA ASP A 127 0.74 42.43 -19.98
C ASP A 127 -0.12 42.29 -21.25
N ILE A 128 -1.20 43.02 -21.32
CA ILE A 128 -2.06 43.09 -22.50
C ILE A 128 -1.33 43.77 -23.68
N GLU A 129 -1.74 43.42 -24.90
CA GLU A 129 -1.26 44.11 -26.10
C GLU A 129 -1.64 45.60 -26.07
N GLU A 130 -0.88 46.40 -26.81
CA GLU A 130 -1.11 47.86 -26.90
C GLU A 130 -2.53 48.13 -27.45
N GLY A 131 -3.36 48.84 -26.66
CA GLY A 131 -4.74 49.10 -26.98
C GLY A 131 -5.75 48.04 -26.48
N GLY A 132 -5.28 46.97 -25.89
CA GLY A 132 -6.11 45.95 -25.24
C GLY A 132 -6.85 46.43 -23.98
N LYS A 133 -7.73 45.59 -23.45
CA LYS A 133 -8.49 45.86 -22.23
C LYS A 133 -8.25 44.72 -21.24
N TYR A 134 -7.94 45.07 -20.01
CA TYR A 134 -7.86 44.07 -18.91
C TYR A 134 -9.24 43.48 -18.69
N GLN A 135 -9.27 42.16 -18.53
CA GLN A 135 -10.49 41.40 -18.29
C GLN A 135 -11.00 41.47 -16.85
N GLU A 136 -12.22 41.04 -16.65
CA GLU A 136 -12.75 40.74 -15.32
C GLU A 136 -11.99 39.58 -14.69
N VAL A 137 -11.76 39.67 -13.33
CA VAL A 137 -11.13 38.58 -12.62
C VAL A 137 -11.96 37.28 -12.74
N PRO A 138 -11.38 36.18 -13.22
CA PRO A 138 -12.09 34.91 -13.35
C PRO A 138 -12.64 34.41 -12.01
N LYS A 139 -13.81 33.80 -12.02
CA LYS A 139 -14.49 33.32 -10.82
C LYS A 139 -13.65 32.31 -10.02
N TRP A 140 -12.86 31.47 -10.69
CA TRP A 140 -11.96 30.51 -10.06
C TRP A 140 -10.78 31.14 -9.29
N LEU A 141 -10.55 32.45 -9.42
CA LEU A 141 -9.64 33.24 -8.57
C LEU A 141 -10.35 33.92 -7.37
N PHE A 142 -11.63 33.68 -7.18
CA PHE A 142 -12.34 34.23 -6.03
C PHE A 142 -11.97 33.48 -4.74
N PRO A 143 -11.90 34.19 -3.58
CA PRO A 143 -11.63 33.57 -2.32
C PRO A 143 -12.79 32.69 -1.85
N VAL A 144 -12.49 31.46 -1.44
CA VAL A 144 -13.46 30.51 -0.91
C VAL A 144 -13.11 30.10 0.52
N LYS A 145 -14.12 29.67 1.28
CA LYS A 145 -13.90 29.03 2.58
C LYS A 145 -13.68 27.54 2.35
N ALA A 146 -12.44 27.15 2.22
CA ALA A 146 -12.04 25.77 2.07
C ALA A 146 -10.78 25.48 2.90
N THR A 147 -10.52 24.21 3.16
CA THR A 147 -9.33 23.71 3.87
C THR A 147 -8.62 22.61 3.07
N ALA A 148 -9.06 22.39 1.81
CA ALA A 148 -8.47 21.36 0.96
C ALA A 148 -7.13 21.86 0.39
N ASP A 149 -6.09 21.09 0.60
CA ASP A 149 -4.78 21.32 0.01
C ASP A 149 -4.67 20.46 -1.26
N PHE A 150 -4.73 21.12 -2.42
CA PHE A 150 -4.64 20.46 -3.71
C PHE A 150 -3.22 20.49 -4.29
N VAL A 151 -2.39 21.46 -3.88
CA VAL A 151 -1.04 21.65 -4.41
C VAL A 151 -0.13 20.48 -4.08
N ASP A 152 -0.27 19.93 -2.87
CA ASP A 152 0.54 18.80 -2.39
C ASP A 152 -0.12 17.43 -2.60
N MET A 153 -1.30 17.38 -3.23
CA MET A 153 -2.06 16.14 -3.43
C MET A 153 -1.47 15.29 -4.56
N ASP A 154 -1.10 14.05 -4.23
CA ASP A 154 -0.48 13.10 -5.14
C ASP A 154 -1.39 11.90 -5.49
N ALA A 155 -0.93 11.02 -6.36
CA ALA A 155 -1.62 9.77 -6.68
C ALA A 155 -1.80 8.92 -5.41
N GLY A 156 -3.05 8.53 -5.13
CA GLY A 156 -3.38 7.77 -3.92
C GLY A 156 -3.96 8.59 -2.78
N ASP A 157 -3.88 9.93 -2.81
CA ASP A 157 -4.44 10.81 -1.77
C ASP A 157 -5.95 11.02 -1.89
N GLY A 158 -6.61 10.27 -2.76
CA GLY A 158 -8.06 10.35 -2.92
C GLY A 158 -8.53 11.57 -3.73
N ARG A 159 -7.77 11.97 -4.77
CA ARG A 159 -8.04 13.14 -5.65
C ARG A 159 -9.48 13.19 -6.16
N ASN A 160 -10.02 12.06 -6.65
CA ASN A 160 -11.40 11.98 -7.14
C ASN A 160 -12.40 12.40 -6.07
N GLN A 161 -12.22 11.89 -4.85
CA GLN A 161 -13.09 12.22 -3.72
C GLN A 161 -12.91 13.68 -3.28
N ALA A 162 -11.69 14.18 -3.27
CA ALA A 162 -11.39 15.56 -2.92
C ALA A 162 -12.04 16.53 -3.90
N LEU A 163 -11.89 16.30 -5.21
CA LEU A 163 -12.52 17.13 -6.25
C LEU A 163 -14.05 17.04 -6.20
N PHE A 164 -14.62 15.86 -6.00
CA PHE A 164 -16.06 15.70 -5.85
C PHE A 164 -16.60 16.49 -4.63
N ASN A 165 -15.95 16.37 -3.46
CA ASN A 165 -16.33 17.13 -2.27
C ASN A 165 -16.16 18.65 -2.48
N TYR A 166 -15.20 19.03 -3.31
CA TYR A 166 -14.93 20.42 -3.61
C TYR A 166 -16.02 21.07 -4.47
N ILE A 167 -16.70 20.32 -5.31
CA ILE A 167 -17.90 20.78 -6.03
C ILE A 167 -18.94 21.35 -5.05
N LEU A 168 -19.20 20.64 -3.94
CA LEU A 168 -20.12 21.11 -2.91
C LEU A 168 -19.64 22.41 -2.24
N THR A 169 -18.32 22.53 -2.05
CA THR A 169 -17.71 23.74 -1.48
C THR A 169 -17.87 24.93 -2.42
N LEU A 170 -17.61 24.76 -3.72
CA LEU A 170 -17.77 25.81 -4.73
C LEU A 170 -19.24 26.23 -4.85
N THR A 171 -20.15 25.26 -4.95
CA THR A 171 -21.59 25.53 -4.98
C THR A 171 -22.08 26.28 -3.74
N ALA A 172 -21.53 25.98 -2.56
CA ALA A 172 -21.84 26.69 -1.32
C ALA A 172 -21.24 28.11 -1.26
N ASN A 173 -20.31 28.45 -2.14
CA ASN A 173 -19.72 29.78 -2.32
C ASN A 173 -20.27 30.50 -3.59
N ASP A 174 -21.49 30.19 -3.98
CA ASP A 174 -22.25 30.83 -5.06
C ASP A 174 -21.62 30.69 -6.47
N PHE A 175 -20.96 29.54 -6.72
CA PHE A 175 -20.52 29.16 -8.06
C PHE A 175 -21.67 28.48 -8.79
N THR A 176 -21.89 28.87 -10.06
CA THR A 176 -22.78 28.13 -10.97
C THR A 176 -22.19 26.77 -11.31
N VAL A 177 -22.98 25.91 -11.96
CA VAL A 177 -22.52 24.60 -12.45
C VAL A 177 -21.37 24.76 -13.44
N GLU A 178 -21.48 25.70 -14.37
CA GLU A 178 -20.48 25.98 -15.39
C GLU A 178 -19.18 26.52 -14.77
N GLU A 179 -19.28 27.51 -13.88
CA GLU A 179 -18.12 28.06 -13.15
C GLU A 179 -17.43 26.99 -12.29
N THR A 180 -18.20 26.09 -11.71
CA THR A 180 -17.64 24.97 -10.92
C THR A 180 -16.91 23.98 -11.83
N ARG A 181 -17.48 23.62 -12.96
CA ARG A 181 -16.83 22.74 -13.96
C ARG A 181 -15.53 23.34 -14.47
N GLU A 182 -15.54 24.61 -14.83
CA GLU A 182 -14.35 25.32 -15.27
C GLU A 182 -13.28 25.31 -14.18
N CYS A 183 -13.64 25.67 -12.96
CA CYS A 183 -12.73 25.70 -11.81
C CYS A 183 -12.08 24.33 -11.55
N ILE A 184 -12.87 23.24 -11.55
CA ILE A 184 -12.38 21.88 -11.32
C ILE A 184 -11.46 21.41 -12.46
N ARG A 185 -11.78 21.75 -13.73
CA ARG A 185 -10.92 21.41 -14.87
C ARG A 185 -9.58 22.14 -14.80
N ILE A 186 -9.58 23.43 -14.46
CA ILE A 186 -8.34 24.21 -14.27
C ILE A 186 -7.53 23.64 -13.10
N LEU A 187 -8.16 23.37 -11.96
CA LEU A 187 -7.53 22.77 -10.81
C LEU A 187 -6.89 21.41 -11.15
N ASN A 188 -7.63 20.54 -11.83
CA ASN A 188 -7.12 19.23 -12.24
C ASN A 188 -5.90 19.35 -13.17
N LYS A 189 -5.96 20.26 -14.14
CA LYS A 189 -4.93 20.40 -15.19
C LYS A 189 -3.64 21.02 -14.66
N PHE A 190 -3.72 22.02 -13.79
CA PHE A 190 -2.59 22.88 -13.45
C PHE A 190 -2.13 22.76 -11.99
N VAL A 191 -3.03 22.45 -11.05
CA VAL A 191 -2.73 22.49 -9.62
C VAL A 191 -2.40 21.12 -9.05
N LEU A 192 -3.09 20.07 -9.49
CA LEU A 192 -2.74 18.71 -9.08
C LEU A 192 -1.42 18.27 -9.70
N LYS A 193 -0.51 17.74 -8.89
CA LYS A 193 0.79 17.17 -9.36
C LYS A 193 0.59 16.10 -10.43
N GLN A 194 -0.44 15.30 -10.27
CA GLN A 194 -0.85 14.26 -11.23
C GLN A 194 -2.32 14.44 -11.55
N PRO A 195 -2.70 15.02 -12.68
CA PRO A 195 -4.09 15.20 -13.05
C PRO A 195 -4.82 13.86 -13.22
N LEU A 196 -6.13 13.87 -12.97
CA LEU A 196 -7.02 12.78 -13.36
C LEU A 196 -7.13 12.73 -14.87
N SER A 197 -7.40 11.54 -15.42
CA SER A 197 -7.75 11.39 -16.83
C SER A 197 -9.08 12.10 -17.16
N ASP A 198 -9.28 12.43 -18.42
CA ASP A 198 -10.50 13.08 -18.86
C ASP A 198 -11.74 12.24 -18.54
N ASP A 199 -11.69 10.92 -18.70
CA ASP A 199 -12.78 10.02 -18.37
C ASP A 199 -13.13 10.03 -16.87
N GLU A 200 -12.13 10.02 -16.00
CA GLU A 200 -12.33 10.13 -14.55
C GLU A 200 -12.90 11.49 -14.15
N LEU A 201 -12.42 12.56 -14.79
CA LEU A 201 -12.88 13.92 -14.54
C LEU A 201 -14.33 14.12 -14.97
N GLU A 202 -14.73 13.62 -16.14
CA GLU A 202 -16.10 13.71 -16.62
C GLU A 202 -17.09 12.92 -15.74
N VAL A 203 -16.67 11.81 -15.13
CA VAL A 203 -17.47 11.11 -14.11
C VAL A 203 -17.73 11.99 -12.88
N ILE A 204 -16.74 12.79 -12.46
CA ILE A 204 -16.88 13.73 -11.35
C ILE A 204 -17.78 14.92 -11.72
N LEU A 205 -17.68 15.41 -12.97
CA LEU A 205 -18.36 16.62 -13.45
C LEU A 205 -19.74 16.38 -14.11
N ARG A 206 -20.30 15.17 -14.00
CA ARG A 206 -21.64 14.86 -14.49
C ARG A 206 -22.72 15.67 -13.76
N ASP A 207 -23.86 15.90 -14.40
CA ASP A 207 -24.95 16.72 -13.88
C ASP A 207 -25.42 16.31 -12.48
N ASP A 208 -25.45 15.00 -12.19
CA ASP A 208 -25.85 14.45 -10.90
C ASP A 208 -24.96 14.91 -9.75
N ALA A 209 -23.69 15.23 -10.02
CA ALA A 209 -22.73 15.68 -9.01
C ALA A 209 -23.06 17.08 -8.45
N PHE A 210 -23.77 17.90 -9.22
CA PHE A 210 -24.16 19.27 -8.83
C PHE A 210 -25.50 19.34 -8.10
N GLN A 211 -26.29 18.27 -8.14
CA GLN A 211 -27.46 18.17 -7.28
C GLN A 211 -26.98 17.93 -5.85
N LYS A 212 -27.28 18.85 -4.91
CA LYS A 212 -27.04 18.59 -3.48
C LYS A 212 -27.71 17.27 -3.14
N PRO A 213 -26.97 16.21 -2.78
CA PRO A 213 -27.61 14.95 -2.43
C PRO A 213 -28.46 15.19 -1.18
N VAL A 214 -29.79 15.21 -1.36
CA VAL A 214 -30.73 15.32 -0.26
C VAL A 214 -30.84 13.96 0.38
N PHE A 215 -30.13 13.75 1.48
CA PHE A 215 -30.16 12.49 2.25
C PHE A 215 -31.25 12.49 3.33
N PHE A 216 -31.97 13.60 3.48
CA PHE A 216 -33.09 13.73 4.42
C PHE A 216 -34.28 14.39 3.75
N LEU A 217 -35.47 13.84 3.96
CA LEU A 217 -36.75 14.46 3.65
C LEU A 217 -37.41 14.80 4.98
N GLY A 218 -37.31 16.04 5.41
CA GLY A 218 -37.65 16.43 6.79
C GLY A 218 -36.77 15.70 7.79
N SER A 219 -37.36 14.87 8.65
CA SER A 219 -36.65 14.03 9.63
C SER A 219 -36.32 12.61 9.09
N THR A 220 -36.83 12.25 7.92
CA THR A 220 -36.67 10.89 7.35
C THR A 220 -35.34 10.79 6.62
N PHE A 221 -34.50 9.86 7.01
CA PHE A 221 -33.23 9.55 6.36
C PHE A 221 -33.45 8.69 5.11
N LEU A 222 -32.93 9.12 3.98
CA LEU A 222 -33.03 8.43 2.68
C LEU A 222 -31.77 7.54 2.50
N PHE A 223 -31.77 6.42 3.19
CA PHE A 223 -30.64 5.49 3.24
C PHE A 223 -30.28 4.92 1.85
N ASP A 224 -31.26 4.72 0.99
CA ASP A 224 -31.10 4.24 -0.38
C ASP A 224 -30.28 5.23 -1.24
N LYS A 225 -30.64 6.51 -1.19
CA LYS A 225 -29.90 7.58 -1.90
C LYS A 225 -28.49 7.74 -1.35
N PHE A 226 -28.33 7.67 -0.02
CA PHE A 226 -27.01 7.75 0.60
C PHE A 226 -26.15 6.53 0.27
N ALA A 227 -26.73 5.32 0.20
CA ALA A 227 -26.02 4.11 -0.20
C ALA A 227 -25.50 4.20 -1.66
N VAL A 228 -26.35 4.67 -2.59
CA VAL A 228 -25.94 4.89 -3.98
C VAL A 228 -24.86 5.96 -4.09
N PHE A 229 -24.99 7.03 -3.32
CA PHE A 229 -23.96 8.07 -3.23
C PHE A 229 -22.62 7.46 -2.76
N MET A 230 -22.61 6.74 -1.64
CA MET A 230 -21.42 6.09 -1.11
C MET A 230 -20.81 5.07 -2.09
N LYS A 231 -21.65 4.25 -2.76
CA LYS A 231 -21.18 3.31 -3.80
C LYS A 231 -20.35 4.03 -4.86
N ASN A 232 -20.85 5.17 -5.34
CA ASN A 232 -20.25 5.88 -6.47
C ASN A 232 -19.07 6.76 -6.05
N THR A 233 -19.16 7.47 -4.90
CA THR A 233 -18.14 8.44 -4.49
C THR A 233 -16.99 7.84 -3.71
N ALA A 234 -17.26 6.82 -2.92
CA ALA A 234 -16.26 6.09 -2.16
C ALA A 234 -15.82 4.78 -2.85
N HIS A 235 -16.25 4.57 -4.11
CA HIS A 235 -15.94 3.40 -4.92
C HIS A 235 -16.08 2.08 -4.14
N VAL A 236 -17.26 1.88 -3.53
CA VAL A 236 -17.52 0.66 -2.77
C VAL A 236 -17.80 -0.48 -3.74
N ILE A 237 -17.06 -1.59 -3.57
CA ILE A 237 -17.19 -2.82 -4.36
C ILE A 237 -17.31 -4.02 -3.43
N LYS A 238 -17.72 -5.18 -3.95
CA LYS A 238 -17.58 -6.46 -3.27
C LYS A 238 -16.39 -7.26 -3.80
N ILE A 239 -15.69 -7.91 -2.91
CA ILE A 239 -14.66 -8.91 -3.21
C ILE A 239 -14.91 -10.12 -2.32
N ASN A 240 -15.12 -11.29 -2.90
CA ASN A 240 -15.46 -12.52 -2.19
C ASN A 240 -16.68 -12.33 -1.24
N GLY A 241 -17.72 -11.64 -1.73
CA GLY A 241 -18.93 -11.36 -0.97
C GLY A 241 -18.79 -10.36 0.17
N GLN A 242 -17.65 -9.66 0.29
CA GLN A 242 -17.38 -8.68 1.36
C GLN A 242 -17.30 -7.28 0.79
N LEU A 243 -17.96 -6.30 1.43
CA LEU A 243 -17.85 -4.90 1.02
C LEU A 243 -16.44 -4.34 1.27
N HIS A 244 -15.90 -3.67 0.27
CA HIS A 244 -14.62 -2.98 0.31
C HIS A 244 -14.79 -1.55 -0.17
N ILE A 245 -14.08 -0.62 0.47
CA ILE A 245 -14.04 0.80 0.11
C ILE A 245 -12.66 1.16 -0.43
N TYR A 246 -12.61 1.95 -1.50
CA TYR A 246 -11.35 2.46 -2.03
C TYR A 246 -10.80 3.59 -1.14
N LYS A 247 -9.56 3.44 -0.72
CA LYS A 247 -8.87 4.42 0.12
C LYS A 247 -7.36 4.24 -0.03
N ASP A 248 -6.62 5.33 -0.08
CA ASP A 248 -5.15 5.32 -0.13
C ASP A 248 -4.57 4.40 -1.22
N GLY A 249 -5.23 4.36 -2.40
CA GLY A 249 -4.79 3.61 -3.57
C GLY A 249 -5.20 2.13 -3.61
N VAL A 250 -5.87 1.60 -2.59
CA VAL A 250 -6.30 0.19 -2.52
C VAL A 250 -7.69 0.02 -1.90
N TYR A 251 -8.26 -1.18 -2.00
CA TYR A 251 -9.56 -1.51 -1.45
C TYR A 251 -9.46 -2.07 -0.03
N PHE A 252 -10.07 -1.38 0.92
CA PHE A 252 -10.11 -1.75 2.34
C PHE A 252 -11.35 -2.56 2.66
N ASN A 253 -11.14 -3.74 3.28
CA ASN A 253 -12.21 -4.57 3.76
C ASN A 253 -12.78 -4.05 5.09
N GLY A 254 -14.10 -4.09 5.22
CA GLY A 254 -14.81 -4.01 6.48
C GLY A 254 -15.70 -2.80 6.66
N TYR A 255 -16.80 -3.06 7.37
CA TYR A 255 -17.84 -2.07 7.65
C TYR A 255 -17.33 -0.84 8.39
N LYS A 256 -16.32 -0.99 9.26
CA LYS A 256 -15.78 0.14 10.02
C LYS A 256 -15.17 1.22 9.13
N GLU A 257 -14.47 0.83 8.06
CA GLU A 257 -13.89 1.78 7.11
C GLU A 257 -14.99 2.52 6.36
N ILE A 258 -16.02 1.79 5.93
CA ILE A 258 -17.18 2.38 5.25
C ILE A 258 -17.96 3.28 6.20
N GLU A 259 -18.26 2.85 7.44
CA GLU A 259 -18.93 3.66 8.46
C GLU A 259 -18.13 4.93 8.81
N SER A 260 -16.79 4.82 8.88
CA SER A 260 -15.93 5.98 9.12
C SER A 260 -16.06 7.01 7.99
N ASN A 261 -16.11 6.56 6.74
CA ASN A 261 -16.34 7.42 5.59
C ASN A 261 -17.76 8.02 5.59
N MET A 262 -18.80 7.24 5.95
CA MET A 262 -20.17 7.75 6.11
C MET A 262 -20.25 8.93 7.09
N ILE A 263 -19.53 8.83 8.22
CA ILE A 263 -19.52 9.88 9.26
C ILE A 263 -18.82 11.15 8.78
N GLN A 264 -17.86 11.06 7.85
CA GLN A 264 -17.26 12.24 7.23
C GLN A 264 -18.29 13.05 6.44
N HIS A 265 -19.26 12.39 5.79
CA HIS A 265 -20.33 13.04 5.04
C HIS A 265 -21.50 13.49 5.94
N ILE A 266 -21.87 12.66 6.91
CA ILE A 266 -22.99 12.93 7.86
C ILE A 266 -22.49 12.64 9.28
N PRO A 267 -21.91 13.62 9.99
CA PRO A 267 -21.29 13.41 11.31
C PRO A 267 -22.21 12.80 12.38
N ASN A 268 -23.49 13.11 12.31
CA ASN A 268 -24.49 12.68 13.32
C ASN A 268 -25.26 11.41 12.88
N LEU A 269 -24.79 10.66 11.90
CA LEU A 269 -25.45 9.47 11.39
C LEU A 269 -25.50 8.37 12.47
N LYS A 270 -26.71 7.98 12.87
CA LYS A 270 -26.94 7.01 13.94
C LYS A 270 -26.52 5.59 13.52
N LYS A 271 -26.18 4.75 14.49
CA LYS A 271 -25.77 3.36 14.25
C LYS A 271 -26.77 2.57 13.39
N MET A 272 -28.08 2.71 13.67
CA MET A 272 -29.12 2.03 12.89
C MET A 272 -29.13 2.49 11.44
N GLN A 273 -29.03 3.79 11.20
CA GLN A 273 -28.99 4.37 9.85
C GLN A 273 -27.74 3.89 9.06
N ARG A 274 -26.58 3.82 9.72
CA ARG A 274 -25.38 3.26 9.08
C ARG A 274 -25.58 1.79 8.70
N ARG A 275 -26.24 1.03 9.57
CA ARG A 275 -26.55 -0.38 9.29
C ARG A 275 -27.49 -0.55 8.10
N GLU A 276 -28.56 0.26 8.01
CA GLU A 276 -29.49 0.26 6.88
C GLU A 276 -28.76 0.56 5.55
N VAL A 277 -27.81 1.51 5.56
CA VAL A 277 -26.99 1.81 4.38
C VAL A 277 -26.12 0.62 4.00
N LEU A 278 -25.44 -0.02 4.97
CA LEU A 278 -24.59 -1.19 4.71
C LEU A 278 -25.42 -2.37 4.17
N ASP A 279 -26.55 -2.66 4.79
CA ASP A 279 -27.44 -3.75 4.37
C ASP A 279 -27.99 -3.49 2.95
N TYR A 280 -28.28 -2.23 2.60
CA TYR A 280 -28.69 -1.87 1.24
C TYR A 280 -27.51 -1.96 0.24
N MET A 281 -26.30 -1.54 0.64
CA MET A 281 -25.10 -1.70 -0.19
C MET A 281 -24.80 -3.15 -0.50
N GLU A 282 -25.05 -4.09 0.44
CA GLU A 282 -24.91 -5.52 0.18
C GLU A 282 -25.78 -6.01 -1.00
N LEU A 283 -26.85 -5.31 -1.33
CA LEU A 283 -27.74 -5.65 -2.43
C LEU A 283 -27.35 -4.99 -3.76
N ILE A 284 -26.86 -3.74 -3.71
CA ILE A 284 -26.68 -2.91 -4.91
C ILE A 284 -25.22 -2.84 -5.43
N VAL A 285 -24.26 -3.30 -4.61
CA VAL A 285 -22.84 -3.22 -4.97
C VAL A 285 -22.44 -4.45 -5.77
N ASP A 286 -21.70 -4.21 -6.87
CA ASP A 286 -21.26 -5.26 -7.77
C ASP A 286 -20.06 -6.04 -7.21
N GLU A 287 -20.03 -7.35 -7.46
CA GLU A 287 -18.87 -8.19 -7.20
C GLU A 287 -17.76 -7.89 -8.21
N LYS A 288 -16.53 -7.73 -7.73
CA LYS A 288 -15.33 -7.53 -8.55
C LYS A 288 -14.27 -8.56 -8.20
N GLU A 289 -13.60 -9.04 -9.21
CA GLU A 289 -12.43 -9.89 -9.03
C GLU A 289 -11.20 -9.04 -8.71
N GLN A 290 -10.29 -9.58 -7.92
CA GLN A 290 -9.00 -8.93 -7.70
C GLN A 290 -8.18 -8.90 -8.98
N SER A 291 -7.46 -7.80 -9.19
CA SER A 291 -6.50 -7.66 -10.27
C SER A 291 -5.37 -8.69 -10.17
N ASP A 292 -4.71 -8.95 -11.28
CA ASP A 292 -3.67 -9.97 -11.38
C ASP A 292 -2.61 -9.83 -10.29
N ALA A 293 -2.07 -10.97 -9.84
CA ALA A 293 -1.05 -11.02 -8.79
C ALA A 293 0.30 -10.41 -9.21
N ASN A 294 0.52 -10.17 -10.51
CA ASN A 294 1.68 -9.44 -11.02
C ASN A 294 1.67 -7.95 -10.68
N LEU A 295 0.53 -7.41 -10.26
CA LEU A 295 0.40 -6.03 -9.81
C LEU A 295 0.60 -5.95 -8.29
N ILE A 296 1.63 -5.27 -7.84
CA ILE A 296 1.97 -5.09 -6.41
C ILE A 296 1.84 -3.62 -6.04
N ALA A 297 0.99 -3.31 -5.06
CA ALA A 297 0.84 -1.95 -4.58
C ALA A 297 1.90 -1.62 -3.51
N PHE A 298 2.73 -0.63 -3.79
CA PHE A 298 3.65 0.04 -2.87
C PHE A 298 3.08 1.40 -2.45
N ASN A 299 3.73 2.12 -1.55
CA ASN A 299 3.24 3.41 -1.12
C ASN A 299 3.24 4.46 -2.26
N ASN A 300 4.19 4.39 -3.17
CA ASN A 300 4.34 5.32 -4.31
C ASN A 300 3.71 4.84 -5.63
N GLY A 301 2.88 3.77 -5.63
CA GLY A 301 2.18 3.32 -6.84
C GLY A 301 2.03 1.80 -6.94
N VAL A 302 1.56 1.34 -8.09
CA VAL A 302 1.36 -0.08 -8.39
C VAL A 302 2.45 -0.55 -9.34
N TYR A 303 3.32 -1.43 -8.86
CA TYR A 303 4.39 -2.02 -9.65
C TYR A 303 3.86 -3.24 -10.44
N ASP A 304 4.10 -3.22 -11.74
CA ASP A 304 3.76 -4.30 -12.64
C ASP A 304 5.01 -5.18 -12.89
N LEU A 305 4.97 -6.42 -12.39
CA LEU A 305 6.07 -7.38 -12.55
C LEU A 305 6.37 -7.74 -14.00
N VAL A 306 5.37 -7.66 -14.90
CA VAL A 306 5.50 -8.03 -16.31
C VAL A 306 6.20 -6.94 -17.09
N THR A 307 5.77 -5.68 -16.91
CA THR A 307 6.36 -4.53 -17.64
C THR A 307 7.58 -3.95 -16.93
N GLY A 308 7.71 -4.17 -15.62
CA GLY A 308 8.74 -3.57 -14.78
C GLY A 308 8.51 -2.10 -14.46
N GLU A 309 7.30 -1.59 -14.68
CA GLU A 309 6.92 -0.19 -14.50
C GLU A 309 6.15 0.03 -13.20
N LEU A 310 6.35 1.19 -12.60
CA LEU A 310 5.53 1.70 -11.50
C LEU A 310 4.42 2.59 -12.09
N LYS A 311 3.17 2.18 -11.91
CA LYS A 311 1.98 2.86 -12.41
C LYS A 311 1.28 3.64 -11.30
N PRO A 312 0.59 4.74 -11.60
CA PRO A 312 -0.25 5.42 -10.61
C PRO A 312 -1.37 4.53 -10.12
N PHE A 313 -1.91 4.84 -8.94
CA PHE A 313 -3.09 4.17 -8.41
C PHE A 313 -4.33 4.47 -9.26
N SER A 314 -5.21 3.48 -9.40
CA SER A 314 -6.50 3.62 -10.08
C SER A 314 -7.56 2.78 -9.38
N THR A 315 -8.80 3.23 -9.39
CA THR A 315 -9.96 2.48 -8.89
C THR A 315 -10.25 1.22 -9.70
N ASP A 316 -9.74 1.13 -10.93
CA ASP A 316 -9.86 -0.05 -11.78
C ASP A 316 -8.88 -1.17 -11.37
N ILE A 317 -7.84 -0.81 -10.61
CA ILE A 317 -6.88 -1.77 -10.08
C ILE A 317 -7.39 -2.28 -8.73
N VAL A 318 -8.02 -3.45 -8.73
CA VAL A 318 -8.64 -4.05 -7.54
C VAL A 318 -7.59 -4.81 -6.73
N ILE A 319 -6.94 -4.12 -5.81
CA ILE A 319 -5.94 -4.66 -4.87
C ILE A 319 -6.34 -4.31 -3.45
N THR A 320 -6.18 -5.25 -2.51
CA THR A 320 -6.53 -5.08 -1.09
C THR A 320 -5.33 -4.90 -0.16
N ASN A 321 -4.13 -5.08 -0.70
CA ASN A 321 -2.87 -5.03 0.04
C ASN A 321 -1.98 -3.93 -0.52
N LYS A 322 -1.46 -3.06 0.35
CA LYS A 322 -0.45 -2.06 0.03
C LYS A 322 0.75 -2.24 0.96
N ILE A 323 1.93 -2.39 0.39
CA ILE A 323 3.19 -2.33 1.14
C ILE A 323 3.39 -0.86 1.56
N PRO A 324 3.55 -0.56 2.87
CA PRO A 324 3.54 0.83 3.36
C PRO A 324 4.85 1.59 3.12
N TRP A 325 5.61 1.18 2.11
CA TRP A 325 6.90 1.72 1.74
C TRP A 325 6.98 1.96 0.24
N ASP A 326 7.85 2.88 -0.18
CA ASP A 326 8.10 3.15 -1.58
C ASP A 326 8.92 2.04 -2.23
N TYR A 327 8.59 1.71 -3.47
CA TYR A 327 9.48 0.92 -4.32
C TYR A 327 10.46 1.83 -5.04
N LYS A 328 11.76 1.58 -4.83
CA LYS A 328 12.87 2.28 -5.48
C LYS A 328 13.79 1.25 -6.16
N PRO A 329 13.91 1.26 -7.49
CA PRO A 329 14.69 0.25 -8.23
C PRO A 329 16.20 0.34 -7.97
N ASP A 330 16.68 1.47 -7.50
CA ASP A 330 18.09 1.78 -7.19
C ASP A 330 18.41 1.80 -5.69
N ALA A 331 17.43 1.48 -4.82
CA ALA A 331 17.65 1.45 -3.37
C ALA A 331 18.82 0.55 -3.00
N TYR A 332 19.67 1.00 -2.10
CA TYR A 332 20.79 0.23 -1.54
C TYR A 332 20.99 0.57 -0.06
N SER A 333 21.35 -0.42 0.74
CA SER A 333 21.76 -0.25 2.13
C SER A 333 22.87 -1.23 2.48
N GLU A 334 24.03 -0.72 2.82
CA GLU A 334 25.18 -1.53 3.24
C GLU A 334 24.88 -2.35 4.49
N LEU A 335 24.13 -1.77 5.44
CA LEU A 335 23.71 -2.45 6.64
C LEU A 335 22.84 -3.67 6.34
N ALA A 336 21.84 -3.51 5.48
CA ALA A 336 20.93 -4.59 5.09
C ALA A 336 21.67 -5.65 4.27
N ASP A 337 22.52 -5.23 3.33
CA ASP A 337 23.31 -6.11 2.48
C ASP A 337 24.26 -6.99 3.29
N SER A 338 25.08 -6.38 4.17
CA SER A 338 25.99 -7.09 5.05
C SER A 338 25.27 -8.02 6.02
N THR A 339 24.10 -7.61 6.52
CA THR A 339 23.27 -8.45 7.41
C THR A 339 22.76 -9.69 6.69
N LEU A 340 22.21 -9.56 5.45
CA LEU A 340 21.77 -10.72 4.68
C LEU A 340 22.93 -11.67 4.35
N ASN A 341 24.10 -11.14 4.00
CA ASN A 341 25.30 -11.94 3.76
C ASN A 341 25.72 -12.72 5.02
N LYS A 342 25.65 -12.07 6.18
CA LYS A 342 25.97 -12.72 7.46
C LYS A 342 24.93 -13.79 7.82
N LEU A 343 23.64 -13.52 7.65
CA LEU A 343 22.57 -14.51 7.87
C LEU A 343 22.72 -15.73 6.97
N ALA A 344 23.10 -15.52 5.72
CA ALA A 344 23.38 -16.58 4.75
C ALA A 344 24.72 -17.31 4.99
N CYS A 345 25.54 -16.85 5.93
CA CYS A 345 26.92 -17.35 6.15
C CYS A 345 27.76 -17.34 4.84
N GLY A 346 27.59 -16.35 3.99
CA GLY A 346 28.25 -16.22 2.69
C GLY A 346 27.78 -17.20 1.61
N ASP A 347 26.71 -17.97 1.87
CA ASP A 347 26.13 -18.89 0.91
C ASP A 347 25.16 -18.16 -0.01
N ALA A 348 25.50 -18.09 -1.31
CA ALA A 348 24.71 -17.36 -2.29
C ALA A 348 23.31 -17.97 -2.50
N ALA A 349 23.16 -19.29 -2.37
CA ALA A 349 21.86 -19.93 -2.53
C ALA A 349 20.93 -19.65 -1.33
N ILE A 350 21.48 -19.66 -0.10
CA ILE A 350 20.72 -19.27 1.10
C ILE A 350 20.34 -17.79 1.01
N ARG A 351 21.27 -16.91 0.61
CA ARG A 351 20.96 -15.49 0.41
C ARG A 351 19.83 -15.31 -0.59
N ALA A 352 19.91 -15.94 -1.75
CA ALA A 352 18.87 -15.87 -2.74
C ALA A 352 17.51 -16.34 -2.21
N LEU A 353 17.48 -17.40 -1.42
CA LEU A 353 16.25 -17.90 -0.77
C LEU A 353 15.67 -16.91 0.25
N LEU A 354 16.49 -16.14 0.98
CA LEU A 354 16.01 -15.10 1.88
C LEU A 354 15.35 -13.94 1.08
N GLU A 355 15.97 -13.51 -0.01
CA GLU A 355 15.40 -12.51 -0.94
C GLU A 355 14.09 -13.01 -1.55
N GLU A 356 14.06 -14.26 -2.00
CA GLU A 356 12.89 -14.94 -2.54
C GLU A 356 11.77 -15.11 -1.52
N CYS A 357 12.10 -15.37 -0.25
CA CYS A 357 11.13 -15.43 0.85
C CYS A 357 10.41 -14.08 1.03
N ILE A 358 11.17 -12.96 1.02
CA ILE A 358 10.60 -11.61 1.07
C ILE A 358 9.69 -11.38 -0.15
N GLY A 359 10.20 -11.63 -1.36
CA GLY A 359 9.48 -11.39 -2.61
C GLY A 359 8.21 -12.23 -2.75
N TYR A 360 8.27 -13.48 -2.34
CA TYR A 360 7.09 -14.37 -2.39
C TYR A 360 5.94 -13.84 -1.52
N CYS A 361 6.24 -13.13 -0.43
CA CYS A 361 5.21 -12.47 0.39
C CYS A 361 4.46 -11.36 -0.36
N PHE A 362 5.02 -10.75 -1.40
CA PHE A 362 4.33 -9.74 -2.22
C PHE A 362 3.33 -10.37 -3.20
N TYR A 363 3.52 -11.65 -3.54
CA TYR A 363 2.80 -12.34 -4.61
C TYR A 363 1.48 -12.92 -4.11
N ARG A 364 0.36 -12.45 -4.67
CA ARG A 364 -0.99 -12.83 -4.24
C ARG A 364 -1.50 -14.14 -4.86
N ARG A 365 -0.59 -15.13 -5.07
CA ARG A 365 -0.88 -16.49 -5.53
C ARG A 365 -0.03 -17.51 -4.78
N ASN A 366 -0.50 -18.75 -4.71
CA ASN A 366 0.14 -19.86 -3.97
C ASN A 366 0.42 -21.09 -4.85
N GLU A 367 0.53 -20.95 -6.18
CA GLU A 367 0.79 -22.08 -7.08
C GLU A 367 2.08 -22.85 -6.78
N LEU A 368 3.11 -22.18 -6.27
CA LEU A 368 4.36 -22.85 -5.87
C LEU A 368 4.20 -23.72 -4.62
N GLY A 369 3.16 -23.51 -3.84
CA GLY A 369 2.77 -24.37 -2.73
C GLY A 369 3.83 -24.52 -1.65
N LYS A 370 4.54 -23.44 -1.24
CA LYS A 370 5.62 -23.48 -0.28
C LYS A 370 5.32 -22.67 1.00
N ALA A 371 5.80 -23.20 2.12
CA ALA A 371 5.86 -22.53 3.42
C ALA A 371 7.31 -22.55 3.90
N PHE A 372 7.73 -21.52 4.63
CA PHE A 372 9.10 -21.36 5.10
C PHE A 372 9.20 -21.68 6.60
N ILE A 373 10.22 -22.44 6.97
CA ILE A 373 10.62 -22.65 8.35
C ILE A 373 12.10 -22.26 8.48
N LEU A 374 12.37 -21.27 9.31
CA LEU A 374 13.72 -20.84 9.65
C LEU A 374 14.18 -21.62 10.85
N THR A 375 15.23 -22.42 10.70
CA THR A 375 15.75 -23.29 11.77
C THR A 375 17.13 -22.87 12.23
N GLY A 376 17.47 -23.21 13.45
CA GLY A 376 18.81 -23.00 14.02
C GLY A 376 18.74 -22.61 15.49
N ASP A 377 19.90 -22.54 16.13
CA ASP A 377 20.06 -22.26 17.57
C ASP A 377 19.62 -20.82 17.94
N LYS A 378 19.70 -20.52 19.24
CA LYS A 378 19.44 -19.19 19.77
C LYS A 378 20.45 -18.18 19.24
N SER A 379 20.00 -16.94 19.07
CA SER A 379 20.84 -15.79 18.67
C SER A 379 21.51 -15.91 17.30
N ASN A 380 20.87 -16.56 16.32
CA ASN A 380 21.35 -16.66 14.95
C ASN A 380 20.58 -15.83 13.91
N GLY A 381 19.74 -14.90 14.39
CA GLY A 381 19.12 -13.85 13.54
C GLY A 381 17.76 -14.20 12.93
N LYS A 382 17.15 -15.36 13.24
CA LYS A 382 15.80 -15.75 12.74
C LYS A 382 14.75 -14.66 13.03
N SER A 383 14.58 -14.30 14.32
CA SER A 383 13.58 -13.29 14.72
C SER A 383 13.88 -11.92 14.12
N THR A 384 15.16 -11.53 13.98
CA THR A 384 15.56 -10.29 13.34
C THR A 384 15.12 -10.25 11.86
N PHE A 385 15.32 -11.34 11.12
CA PHE A 385 14.86 -11.46 9.74
C PHE A 385 13.34 -11.40 9.66
N LEU A 386 12.61 -12.12 10.52
CA LEU A 386 11.14 -12.07 10.56
C LEU A 386 10.62 -10.68 10.92
N ASP A 387 11.29 -9.95 11.82
CA ASP A 387 10.93 -8.57 12.17
C ASP A 387 11.14 -7.63 10.97
N CYS A 388 12.18 -7.83 10.15
CA CYS A 388 12.33 -7.09 8.88
C CYS A 388 11.18 -7.41 7.93
N VAL A 389 10.79 -8.68 7.76
CA VAL A 389 9.66 -9.06 6.90
C VAL A 389 8.35 -8.45 7.40
N LYS A 390 8.10 -8.45 8.73
CA LYS A 390 6.94 -7.79 9.34
C LYS A 390 6.93 -6.29 9.02
N ALA A 391 8.07 -5.61 9.20
CA ALA A 391 8.21 -4.18 8.92
C ALA A 391 7.98 -3.85 7.44
N ILE A 392 8.52 -4.66 6.52
CA ILE A 392 8.32 -4.52 5.07
C ILE A 392 6.83 -4.61 4.72
N LEU A 393 6.14 -5.64 5.22
CA LEU A 393 4.76 -5.89 4.87
C LEU A 393 3.78 -4.92 5.57
N GLY A 394 4.12 -4.47 6.77
CA GLY A 394 3.26 -3.69 7.65
C GLY A 394 2.17 -4.54 8.33
N ASP A 395 1.75 -4.12 9.51
CA ASP A 395 0.82 -4.86 10.41
C ASP A 395 -0.51 -5.23 9.72
N ARG A 396 -0.96 -4.39 8.82
CA ARG A 396 -2.21 -4.64 8.10
C ARG A 396 -2.15 -5.88 7.21
N ASN A 397 -1.00 -6.21 6.65
CA ASN A 397 -0.82 -7.30 5.70
C ASN A 397 -0.37 -8.61 6.32
N ILE A 398 -0.22 -8.66 7.63
CA ILE A 398 0.26 -9.85 8.34
C ILE A 398 -0.75 -10.38 9.36
N SER A 399 -0.60 -11.66 9.69
CA SER A 399 -1.16 -12.31 10.87
C SER A 399 -0.04 -13.02 11.64
N ALA A 400 -0.28 -13.34 12.90
CA ALA A 400 0.72 -13.94 13.80
C ALA A 400 0.11 -15.16 14.51
N LEU A 401 -0.38 -16.13 13.73
CA LEU A 401 -0.93 -17.36 14.24
C LEU A 401 0.18 -18.43 14.35
N ASP A 402 0.20 -19.15 15.46
CA ASP A 402 1.01 -20.34 15.60
C ASP A 402 0.52 -21.44 14.66
N LEU A 403 1.40 -22.38 14.36
CA LEU A 403 1.10 -23.47 13.43
C LEU A 403 -0.09 -24.33 13.89
N LYS A 404 -0.24 -24.52 15.21
CA LYS A 404 -1.37 -25.24 15.81
C LYS A 404 -2.70 -24.46 15.75
N GLU A 405 -2.64 -23.14 15.71
CA GLU A 405 -3.82 -22.25 15.70
C GLU A 405 -4.45 -22.11 14.30
N LEU A 406 -3.74 -22.53 13.24
CA LEU A 406 -4.23 -22.40 11.85
C LEU A 406 -5.55 -23.13 11.61
N GLY A 407 -5.84 -24.18 12.36
CA GLY A 407 -7.06 -24.99 12.23
C GLY A 407 -8.22 -24.55 13.11
N ASP A 408 -8.06 -23.55 13.95
CA ASP A 408 -9.07 -23.12 14.90
C ASP A 408 -10.19 -22.33 14.23
N ARG A 409 -11.41 -22.49 14.75
CA ARG A 409 -12.67 -22.05 14.13
C ARG A 409 -12.68 -20.59 13.69
N PHE A 410 -12.15 -19.67 14.51
CA PHE A 410 -12.17 -18.22 14.22
C PHE A 410 -10.84 -17.70 13.68
N ASN A 411 -9.74 -18.42 13.89
CA ASN A 411 -8.40 -17.96 13.54
C ASN A 411 -8.18 -17.91 12.02
N THR A 412 -8.81 -18.81 11.25
CA THR A 412 -8.78 -18.78 9.79
C THR A 412 -9.25 -17.46 9.21
N SER A 413 -10.18 -16.77 9.87
CA SER A 413 -10.66 -15.46 9.43
C SER A 413 -9.62 -14.34 9.57
N MET A 414 -8.64 -14.50 10.44
CA MET A 414 -7.53 -13.55 10.63
C MET A 414 -6.56 -13.56 9.45
N MET A 415 -6.56 -14.62 8.65
CA MET A 415 -5.72 -14.77 7.46
C MET A 415 -6.35 -14.19 6.20
N PHE A 416 -7.64 -13.85 6.24
CA PHE A 416 -8.35 -13.30 5.08
C PHE A 416 -7.73 -11.99 4.62
N GLY A 417 -7.31 -11.94 3.36
CA GLY A 417 -6.71 -10.76 2.76
C GLY A 417 -5.31 -10.41 3.27
N LYS A 418 -4.62 -11.33 3.97
CA LYS A 418 -3.24 -11.13 4.45
C LYS A 418 -2.21 -11.66 3.46
N LEU A 419 -1.02 -11.02 3.42
CA LEU A 419 0.11 -11.44 2.59
C LEU A 419 0.95 -12.52 3.26
N ALA A 420 1.18 -12.40 4.57
CA ALA A 420 1.94 -13.39 5.32
C ALA A 420 1.35 -13.66 6.71
N ASN A 421 1.49 -14.90 7.17
CA ASN A 421 1.38 -15.30 8.55
C ASN A 421 2.79 -15.57 9.09
N ILE A 422 3.19 -14.89 10.15
CA ILE A 422 4.54 -14.94 10.69
C ILE A 422 4.45 -15.38 12.15
N GLY A 423 4.77 -16.65 12.40
CA GLY A 423 4.89 -17.24 13.72
C GLY A 423 6.36 -17.32 14.13
N ASP A 424 6.73 -16.68 15.23
CA ASP A 424 8.08 -16.71 15.74
C ASP A 424 8.16 -17.68 16.94
N ASP A 425 9.24 -18.48 16.99
CA ASP A 425 9.53 -19.47 18.04
C ASP A 425 8.39 -20.48 18.26
N ILE A 426 7.96 -21.13 17.15
CA ILE A 426 6.92 -22.17 17.24
C ILE A 426 7.44 -23.38 18.03
N GLY A 427 6.61 -23.87 18.97
CA GLY A 427 6.94 -25.03 19.78
C GLY A 427 7.01 -26.33 18.97
N ASP A 428 7.59 -27.37 19.58
CA ASP A 428 7.78 -28.73 19.04
C ASP A 428 6.48 -29.58 19.07
N ASP A 429 5.34 -28.97 19.34
CA ASP A 429 4.03 -29.61 19.43
C ASP A 429 3.68 -30.42 18.15
N PHE A 430 3.21 -31.64 18.37
CA PHE A 430 2.86 -32.55 17.29
C PHE A 430 1.58 -32.15 16.57
N LEU A 431 1.66 -31.86 15.26
CA LEU A 431 0.53 -31.53 14.42
C LEU A 431 -0.12 -32.74 13.77
N GLN A 432 -1.45 -32.80 13.84
CA GLN A 432 -2.20 -33.91 13.24
C GLN A 432 -3.61 -33.50 12.78
N GLY A 433 -4.24 -34.37 12.01
CA GLY A 433 -5.65 -34.26 11.67
C GLY A 433 -6.02 -33.00 10.91
N SER A 434 -6.92 -32.20 11.48
CA SER A 434 -7.44 -30.98 10.84
C SER A 434 -6.40 -29.91 10.60
N GLN A 435 -5.46 -29.72 11.53
CA GLN A 435 -4.38 -28.73 11.44
C GLN A 435 -3.52 -28.94 10.20
N VAL A 436 -3.04 -30.18 9.99
CA VAL A 436 -2.26 -30.55 8.80
C VAL A 436 -3.07 -30.38 7.51
N SER A 437 -4.39 -30.68 7.55
CA SER A 437 -5.27 -30.48 6.39
C SER A 437 -5.41 -29.01 6.05
N VAL A 438 -5.63 -28.14 7.03
CA VAL A 438 -5.77 -26.68 6.84
C VAL A 438 -4.43 -26.08 6.36
N PHE A 439 -3.30 -26.47 6.97
CA PHE A 439 -1.97 -26.07 6.52
C PHE A 439 -1.78 -26.36 5.02
N LYS A 440 -2.07 -27.60 4.58
CA LYS A 440 -1.94 -28.00 3.16
C LYS A 440 -2.78 -27.14 2.23
N LYS A 441 -4.00 -26.81 2.64
CA LYS A 441 -4.92 -25.96 1.85
C LYS A 441 -4.43 -24.52 1.75
N ILE A 442 -3.96 -23.94 2.86
CA ILE A 442 -3.43 -22.58 2.90
C ILE A 442 -2.24 -22.46 1.97
N VAL A 443 -1.26 -23.35 2.12
CA VAL A 443 -0.01 -23.32 1.34
C VAL A 443 -0.23 -23.45 -0.14
N THR A 444 -1.30 -24.17 -0.57
CA THR A 444 -1.63 -24.36 -2.00
C THR A 444 -2.72 -23.41 -2.51
N GLY A 445 -3.19 -22.47 -1.70
CA GLY A 445 -4.26 -21.55 -2.11
C GLY A 445 -5.63 -22.20 -2.31
N ASN A 446 -5.83 -23.43 -1.80
CA ASN A 446 -7.09 -24.12 -1.90
C ASN A 446 -8.13 -23.49 -0.96
N ARG A 447 -9.38 -23.47 -1.43
CA ARG A 447 -10.52 -22.86 -0.72
C ARG A 447 -10.66 -23.38 0.71
N ILE A 448 -10.75 -22.44 1.66
CA ILE A 448 -10.97 -22.70 3.08
C ILE A 448 -12.18 -21.96 3.59
N LYS A 449 -12.81 -22.52 4.62
CA LYS A 449 -13.89 -21.88 5.34
C LYS A 449 -13.32 -21.02 6.47
N ALA A 450 -13.86 -19.83 6.63
CA ALA A 450 -13.56 -18.91 7.71
C ALA A 450 -14.85 -18.46 8.41
N GLU A 451 -14.72 -18.09 9.68
CA GLU A 451 -15.86 -17.66 10.49
C GLU A 451 -15.44 -16.51 11.39
N ARG A 452 -16.26 -15.45 11.41
CA ARG A 452 -16.10 -14.32 12.33
C ARG A 452 -17.18 -14.40 13.41
N LYS A 453 -16.85 -13.99 14.63
CA LYS A 453 -17.81 -14.02 15.73
C LYS A 453 -19.03 -13.14 15.42
N GLY A 454 -20.22 -13.75 15.40
CA GLY A 454 -21.48 -13.04 15.15
C GLY A 454 -21.74 -12.70 13.68
N GLN A 455 -21.04 -13.32 12.74
CA GLN A 455 -21.28 -13.20 11.30
C GLN A 455 -21.42 -14.59 10.67
N ASP A 456 -22.06 -14.65 9.50
CA ASP A 456 -22.16 -15.88 8.74
C ASP A 456 -20.77 -16.35 8.25
N PRO A 457 -20.54 -17.67 8.18
CA PRO A 457 -19.32 -18.22 7.63
C PRO A 457 -19.16 -17.85 6.17
N PHE A 458 -17.93 -17.61 5.75
CA PHE A 458 -17.58 -17.36 4.35
C PHE A 458 -16.43 -18.25 3.89
N GLU A 459 -16.23 -18.37 2.61
CA GLU A 459 -15.15 -19.14 2.01
C GLU A 459 -14.27 -18.24 1.15
N PHE A 460 -12.97 -18.51 1.14
CA PHE A 460 -12.03 -17.79 0.30
C PHE A 460 -10.83 -18.64 -0.10
N ASN A 461 -10.14 -18.23 -1.14
CA ASN A 461 -8.87 -18.81 -1.58
C ASN A 461 -7.73 -18.01 -0.95
N PRO A 462 -6.96 -18.57 -0.01
CA PRO A 462 -5.87 -17.87 0.64
C PRO A 462 -4.68 -17.71 -0.30
N PHE A 463 -4.08 -16.53 -0.31
CA PHE A 463 -2.79 -16.27 -0.96
C PHE A 463 -1.68 -15.97 0.06
N ILE A 464 -1.99 -16.07 1.33
CA ILE A 464 -1.08 -15.83 2.45
C ILE A 464 0.10 -16.79 2.43
N LYS A 465 1.30 -16.28 2.70
CA LYS A 465 2.50 -17.10 2.87
C LYS A 465 2.69 -17.46 4.34
N LEU A 466 3.10 -18.68 4.59
CA LEU A 466 3.38 -19.15 5.96
C LEU A 466 4.87 -19.10 6.21
N LEU A 467 5.29 -18.29 7.19
CA LEU A 467 6.66 -18.14 7.65
C LEU A 467 6.71 -18.46 9.14
N PHE A 468 7.60 -19.35 9.52
CA PHE A 468 7.79 -19.73 10.91
C PHE A 468 9.28 -19.75 11.27
N SER A 469 9.59 -19.47 12.53
CA SER A 469 10.90 -19.82 13.10
C SER A 469 10.73 -20.92 14.14
N ALA A 470 11.70 -21.81 14.23
CA ALA A 470 11.76 -22.88 15.20
C ALA A 470 13.21 -23.18 15.57
N ASN A 471 13.45 -23.62 16.80
CA ASN A 471 14.70 -24.27 17.14
C ASN A 471 14.64 -25.73 16.67
N ASP A 472 13.57 -26.44 17.04
CA ASP A 472 13.23 -27.76 16.55
C ASP A 472 11.92 -27.71 15.76
N ILE A 473 11.89 -28.33 14.58
CA ILE A 473 10.70 -28.31 13.73
C ILE A 473 9.64 -29.26 14.31
N PRO A 474 8.39 -28.80 14.50
CA PRO A 474 7.34 -29.64 15.05
C PRO A 474 7.06 -30.84 14.15
N ARG A 475 6.92 -32.01 14.75
CA ARG A 475 6.61 -33.25 14.01
C ARG A 475 5.21 -33.19 13.44
N MET A 476 5.07 -33.47 12.13
CA MET A 476 3.79 -33.47 11.44
C MET A 476 3.41 -34.85 10.97
N LYS A 477 2.25 -35.37 11.40
CA LYS A 477 1.76 -36.69 10.98
C LYS A 477 1.32 -36.66 9.52
N ASP A 478 2.26 -36.92 8.62
CA ASP A 478 2.00 -36.98 7.18
C ASP A 478 2.48 -38.31 6.58
N LYS A 479 1.54 -39.22 6.33
CA LYS A 479 1.84 -40.54 5.75
C LYS A 479 2.23 -40.48 4.28
N THR A 480 2.05 -39.35 3.60
CA THR A 480 2.13 -39.24 2.13
C THR A 480 3.33 -38.40 1.66
N GLY A 481 4.08 -37.77 2.57
CA GLY A 481 5.13 -36.80 2.23
C GLY A 481 4.57 -35.50 1.64
N ALA A 482 3.26 -35.28 1.77
CA ALA A 482 2.61 -34.10 1.17
C ALA A 482 2.93 -32.81 1.93
N VAL A 483 3.28 -32.87 3.23
CA VAL A 483 3.77 -31.74 3.99
C VAL A 483 5.20 -31.42 3.58
N LEU A 484 6.10 -32.42 3.56
CA LEU A 484 7.52 -32.24 3.26
C LEU A 484 7.76 -31.48 1.96
N ARG A 485 7.10 -31.87 0.89
CA ARG A 485 7.24 -31.19 -0.40
C ARG A 485 6.76 -29.73 -0.41
N ARG A 486 6.04 -29.29 0.64
CA ARG A 486 5.55 -27.92 0.82
C ARG A 486 6.46 -27.08 1.70
N LEU A 487 7.45 -27.68 2.35
CA LEU A 487 8.38 -26.98 3.22
C LEU A 487 9.61 -26.51 2.45
N VAL A 488 10.09 -25.34 2.82
CA VAL A 488 11.44 -24.84 2.56
C VAL A 488 12.04 -24.55 3.93
N ILE A 489 12.98 -25.41 4.35
CA ILE A 489 13.63 -25.31 5.64
C ILE A 489 14.94 -24.60 5.44
N ILE A 490 15.04 -23.36 5.92
CA ILE A 490 16.24 -22.52 5.75
C ILE A 490 17.05 -22.55 7.05
N PRO A 491 18.27 -23.12 7.02
CA PRO A 491 19.15 -23.15 8.19
C PRO A 491 19.77 -21.77 8.45
N PHE A 492 19.60 -21.26 9.66
CA PHE A 492 20.23 -20.07 10.20
C PHE A 492 21.41 -20.45 11.09
N ASN A 493 22.59 -20.49 10.51
CA ASN A 493 23.83 -20.93 11.18
C ASN A 493 24.74 -19.77 11.56
N ALA A 494 24.32 -18.52 11.33
CA ALA A 494 25.06 -17.34 11.73
C ALA A 494 25.12 -17.23 13.26
N THR A 495 26.25 -16.76 13.78
CA THR A 495 26.43 -16.52 15.22
C THR A 495 26.58 -15.03 15.47
N PHE A 496 25.77 -14.50 16.37
CA PHE A 496 25.83 -13.13 16.83
C PHE A 496 26.21 -13.09 18.30
N SER A 497 27.50 -12.86 18.59
CA SER A 497 28.03 -12.73 19.93
C SER A 497 28.09 -11.27 20.36
N LYS A 498 27.77 -10.99 21.61
CA LYS A 498 27.95 -9.66 22.22
C LYS A 498 29.40 -9.18 22.22
N ASP A 499 30.33 -10.11 22.19
CA ASP A 499 31.77 -9.84 22.21
C ASP A 499 32.35 -9.65 20.80
N ALA A 500 31.56 -9.85 19.75
CA ALA A 500 32.00 -9.68 18.37
C ALA A 500 32.11 -8.18 18.02
N PRO A 501 33.15 -7.77 17.27
CA PRO A 501 33.37 -6.35 16.91
C PRO A 501 32.24 -5.73 16.08
N ASP A 502 31.49 -6.57 15.37
CA ASP A 502 30.37 -6.19 14.51
C ASP A 502 29.00 -6.35 15.19
N TYR A 503 28.99 -6.64 16.50
CA TYR A 503 27.74 -6.76 17.25
C TYR A 503 27.03 -5.41 17.38
N LYS A 504 25.79 -5.37 16.94
CA LYS A 504 24.90 -4.19 17.04
C LYS A 504 23.68 -4.54 17.89
N PRO A 505 23.59 -4.05 19.13
CA PRO A 505 22.50 -4.41 20.05
C PRO A 505 21.13 -3.96 19.58
N PHE A 506 21.08 -2.89 18.77
CA PHE A 506 19.84 -2.29 18.25
C PHE A 506 19.60 -2.55 16.77
N ILE A 507 20.32 -3.51 16.18
CA ILE A 507 20.29 -3.78 14.74
C ILE A 507 18.88 -3.95 14.16
N LYS A 508 17.96 -4.54 14.92
CA LYS A 508 16.58 -4.73 14.45
C LYS A 508 15.85 -3.39 14.22
N TYR A 509 16.13 -2.36 15.02
CA TYR A 509 15.56 -1.03 14.86
C TYR A 509 16.23 -0.27 13.70
N GLU A 510 17.53 -0.49 13.49
CA GLU A 510 18.26 0.09 12.37
C GLU A 510 17.80 -0.52 11.03
N LEU A 511 17.62 -1.84 10.97
CA LEU A 511 17.16 -2.56 9.78
C LEU A 511 15.69 -2.27 9.39
N THR A 512 14.89 -1.76 10.33
CA THR A 512 13.50 -1.37 10.08
C THR A 512 13.33 0.11 9.75
N GLN A 513 14.43 0.86 9.52
CA GLN A 513 14.39 2.21 8.98
C GLN A 513 14.15 2.20 7.47
N GLN A 514 13.85 3.36 6.91
CA GLN A 514 13.44 3.51 5.53
C GLN A 514 14.45 2.95 4.53
N GLU A 515 15.73 3.33 4.62
CA GLU A 515 16.77 2.93 3.66
C GLU A 515 16.98 1.40 3.59
N PRO A 516 17.17 0.66 4.72
CA PRO A 516 17.24 -0.79 4.71
C PRO A 516 15.97 -1.46 4.17
N ILE A 517 14.79 -0.96 4.55
CA ILE A 517 13.51 -1.54 4.11
C ILE A 517 13.32 -1.38 2.60
N GLU A 518 13.60 -0.21 2.03
CA GLU A 518 13.51 0.02 0.59
C GLU A 518 14.48 -0.89 -0.19
N TYR A 519 15.68 -1.15 0.36
CA TYR A 519 16.62 -2.11 -0.21
C TYR A 519 16.10 -3.56 -0.14
N PHE A 520 15.56 -3.99 1.00
CA PHE A 520 14.93 -5.31 1.11
C PHE A 520 13.75 -5.48 0.16
N ILE A 521 12.95 -4.44 -0.06
CA ILE A 521 11.85 -4.45 -1.03
C ILE A 521 12.39 -4.66 -2.43
N ARG A 522 13.45 -3.93 -2.83
CA ARG A 522 14.11 -4.11 -4.13
C ARG A 522 14.56 -5.56 -4.31
N LEU A 523 15.33 -6.08 -3.34
CA LEU A 523 15.80 -7.47 -3.37
C LEU A 523 14.64 -8.48 -3.41
N GLY A 524 13.57 -8.22 -2.68
CA GLY A 524 12.36 -9.03 -2.71
C GLY A 524 11.69 -9.04 -4.10
N VAL A 525 11.58 -7.88 -4.76
CA VAL A 525 11.04 -7.81 -6.12
C VAL A 525 11.95 -8.57 -7.11
N GLU A 526 13.27 -8.44 -7.00
CA GLU A 526 14.24 -9.20 -7.80
C GLU A 526 14.13 -10.71 -7.52
N GLY A 527 14.00 -11.10 -6.26
CA GLY A 527 13.76 -12.47 -5.82
C GLY A 527 12.47 -13.06 -6.39
N LEU A 528 11.38 -12.29 -6.36
CA LEU A 528 10.10 -12.73 -6.94
C LEU A 528 10.19 -12.91 -8.46
N LYS A 529 10.85 -12.01 -9.18
CA LYS A 529 11.11 -12.17 -10.60
C LYS A 529 11.90 -13.46 -10.89
N ARG A 530 12.91 -13.74 -10.08
CA ARG A 530 13.72 -14.96 -10.18
C ARG A 530 12.88 -16.23 -9.99
N ILE A 531 11.98 -16.23 -8.99
CA ILE A 531 11.04 -17.34 -8.74
C ILE A 531 10.13 -17.56 -9.95
N ILE A 532 9.57 -16.51 -10.52
CA ILE A 532 8.65 -16.60 -11.65
C ILE A 532 9.36 -17.12 -12.91
N ILE A 533 10.57 -16.62 -13.19
CA ILE A 533 11.36 -17.03 -14.35
C ILE A 533 11.77 -18.52 -14.24
N ASN A 534 12.15 -18.96 -13.04
CA ASN A 534 12.65 -20.31 -12.80
C ASN A 534 11.53 -21.34 -12.50
N ASP A 535 10.28 -20.88 -12.43
CA ASP A 535 9.13 -21.69 -11.97
C ASP A 535 9.43 -22.41 -10.63
N GLY A 536 10.11 -21.71 -9.72
CA GLY A 536 10.49 -22.27 -8.43
C GLY A 536 11.56 -21.50 -7.70
N PHE A 537 11.79 -21.92 -6.47
CA PHE A 537 12.80 -21.32 -5.58
C PHE A 537 14.21 -21.81 -5.92
N THR A 538 15.20 -20.99 -5.59
CA THR A 538 16.63 -21.35 -5.70
C THR A 538 16.90 -22.65 -4.96
N LYS A 539 17.59 -23.58 -5.61
CA LYS A 539 17.96 -24.87 -5.01
C LYS A 539 19.22 -24.69 -4.15
N SER A 540 19.18 -25.24 -2.95
CA SER A 540 20.31 -25.24 -2.01
C SER A 540 20.48 -26.62 -1.41
N ASP A 541 21.69 -27.17 -1.45
CA ASP A 541 22.01 -28.46 -0.86
C ASP A 541 21.79 -28.44 0.65
N LYS A 542 22.08 -27.32 1.33
CA LYS A 542 21.84 -27.18 2.76
C LYS A 542 20.36 -27.28 3.11
N VAL A 543 19.48 -26.64 2.31
CA VAL A 543 18.02 -26.73 2.49
C VAL A 543 17.53 -28.14 2.20
N GLN A 544 18.09 -28.82 1.18
CA GLN A 544 17.73 -30.19 0.86
C GLN A 544 18.17 -31.16 1.97
N ASN A 545 19.35 -30.97 2.53
CA ASN A 545 19.84 -31.77 3.66
C ASN A 545 18.95 -31.60 4.88
N GLN A 546 18.59 -30.37 5.25
CA GLN A 546 17.66 -30.10 6.36
C GLN A 546 16.29 -30.75 6.14
N LEU A 547 15.80 -30.74 4.92
CA LEU A 547 14.53 -31.40 4.57
C LEU A 547 14.64 -32.92 4.70
N THR A 548 15.78 -33.49 4.31
CA THR A 548 16.07 -34.94 4.44
C THR A 548 16.16 -35.34 5.92
N GLU A 549 16.92 -34.61 6.73
CA GLU A 549 17.03 -34.81 8.18
C GLU A 549 15.64 -34.76 8.84
N TYR A 550 14.85 -33.75 8.52
CA TYR A 550 13.47 -33.64 9.01
C TYR A 550 12.57 -34.80 8.55
N GLU A 551 12.75 -35.31 7.30
CA GLU A 551 12.02 -36.50 6.83
C GLU A 551 12.39 -37.73 7.63
N GLU A 552 13.67 -37.95 7.92
CA GLU A 552 14.15 -39.08 8.71
C GLU A 552 13.61 -39.04 10.15
N GLU A 553 13.64 -37.89 10.79
CA GLU A 553 13.10 -37.70 12.15
C GLU A 553 11.58 -37.96 12.22
N ASN A 554 10.85 -37.63 11.17
CA ASN A 554 9.40 -37.81 11.12
C ASN A 554 8.94 -39.16 10.58
N ASN A 555 9.83 -39.95 9.99
CA ASN A 555 9.53 -41.22 9.35
C ASN A 555 10.36 -42.36 9.94
N PRO A 556 9.89 -43.04 10.99
CA PRO A 556 10.63 -44.14 11.62
C PRO A 556 11.04 -45.27 10.67
N ILE A 557 10.31 -45.45 9.54
CA ILE A 557 10.65 -46.49 8.56
C ILE A 557 11.85 -46.05 7.72
N LEU A 558 11.92 -44.75 7.35
CA LEU A 558 13.06 -44.24 6.60
C LEU A 558 14.32 -44.24 7.47
N ALA A 559 14.20 -43.74 8.71
CA ALA A 559 15.30 -43.81 9.69
C ALA A 559 15.82 -45.25 9.86
N PHE A 560 14.92 -46.22 9.98
CA PHE A 560 15.29 -47.63 10.08
C PHE A 560 15.99 -48.17 8.82
N ILE A 561 15.53 -47.78 7.64
CA ILE A 561 16.16 -48.20 6.36
C ILE A 561 17.59 -47.66 6.28
N ASN A 562 17.78 -46.39 6.63
CA ASN A 562 19.08 -45.71 6.55
C ASN A 562 20.07 -46.26 7.61
N ASP A 563 19.61 -46.58 8.82
CA ASP A 563 20.42 -47.18 9.89
C ASP A 563 20.78 -48.65 9.57
N THR A 564 19.82 -49.43 9.13
CA THR A 564 19.97 -50.90 8.95
C THR A 564 20.65 -51.25 7.64
N GLY A 565 20.42 -50.46 6.57
CA GLY A 565 20.87 -50.74 5.22
C GLY A 565 19.92 -51.68 4.46
N VAL A 566 19.88 -51.50 3.14
CA VAL A 566 18.96 -52.23 2.23
C VAL A 566 19.28 -53.73 2.19
N ASP A 567 20.56 -54.07 2.22
CA ASP A 567 21.07 -55.47 2.17
C ASP A 567 20.59 -56.31 3.37
N MET A 568 20.35 -55.68 4.51
CA MET A 568 19.86 -56.34 5.71
C MET A 568 18.34 -56.54 5.73
N ILE A 569 17.65 -56.00 4.74
CA ILE A 569 16.19 -56.08 4.58
C ILE A 569 15.85 -57.05 3.44
N GLU A 570 16.67 -57.04 2.40
CA GLU A 570 16.47 -57.89 1.21
C GLU A 570 16.66 -59.38 1.53
N ASN A 571 15.77 -60.20 0.97
CA ASN A 571 15.73 -61.64 1.19
C ASN A 571 15.43 -62.12 2.61
N GLU A 572 15.11 -61.19 3.53
CA GLU A 572 14.79 -61.49 4.90
C GLU A 572 13.28 -61.70 5.16
N PRO A 573 12.91 -62.55 6.16
CA PRO A 573 11.50 -62.70 6.55
C PRO A 573 10.89 -61.38 7.03
N THR A 574 9.74 -61.02 6.44
CA THR A 574 9.07 -59.75 6.77
C THR A 574 8.75 -59.59 8.25
N ALA A 575 8.50 -60.70 8.99
CA ALA A 575 8.26 -60.71 10.40
C ALA A 575 9.51 -60.35 11.24
N ASP A 576 10.67 -60.81 10.81
CA ASP A 576 11.93 -60.59 11.50
C ASP A 576 12.45 -59.17 11.24
N VAL A 577 12.33 -58.69 10.03
CA VAL A 577 12.59 -57.27 9.68
C VAL A 577 11.69 -56.34 10.52
N TYR A 578 10.39 -56.67 10.64
CA TYR A 578 9.45 -55.87 11.42
C TYR A 578 9.79 -55.88 12.93
N LYS A 579 10.26 -56.99 13.50
CA LYS A 579 10.73 -57.03 14.90
C LYS A 579 11.95 -56.13 15.10
N ARG A 580 12.94 -56.20 14.18
CA ARG A 580 14.12 -55.30 14.23
C ARG A 580 13.70 -53.84 14.15
N TYR A 581 12.74 -53.52 13.27
CA TYR A 581 12.16 -52.21 13.20
C TYR A 581 11.49 -51.77 14.51
N GLN A 582 10.77 -52.67 15.20
CA GLN A 582 10.15 -52.33 16.50
C GLN A 582 11.21 -52.06 17.59
N VAL A 583 12.30 -52.84 17.61
CA VAL A 583 13.42 -52.58 18.52
C VAL A 583 14.09 -51.27 18.20
N PHE A 584 14.41 -51.01 16.94
CA PHE A 584 14.96 -49.74 16.50
C PHE A 584 14.10 -48.54 16.96
N CYS A 585 12.78 -48.62 16.77
CA CYS A 585 11.87 -47.57 17.21
C CYS A 585 11.90 -47.38 18.73
N ALA A 586 11.99 -48.46 19.50
CA ALA A 586 12.07 -48.38 20.96
C ALA A 586 13.37 -47.72 21.43
N ASP A 587 14.50 -48.09 20.81
CA ASP A 587 15.83 -47.57 21.14
C ASP A 587 15.97 -46.08 20.78
N ASN A 588 15.26 -45.62 19.77
CA ASN A 588 15.28 -44.23 19.28
C ASN A 588 14.05 -43.41 19.72
N ALA A 589 13.32 -43.84 20.76
CA ALA A 589 12.11 -43.16 21.26
C ALA A 589 11.05 -42.84 20.20
N MET A 590 10.96 -43.68 19.15
CA MET A 590 9.99 -43.53 18.04
C MET A 590 8.82 -44.49 18.24
N GLN A 591 7.63 -44.10 17.69
CA GLN A 591 6.49 -45.01 17.71
C GLN A 591 6.45 -45.86 16.42
N PRO A 592 6.47 -47.21 16.53
CA PRO A 592 6.44 -48.08 15.36
C PRO A 592 5.09 -48.00 14.66
N MET A 593 5.13 -47.98 13.31
CA MET A 593 3.95 -48.15 12.50
C MET A 593 3.50 -49.60 12.48
N SER A 594 2.21 -49.86 12.17
CA SER A 594 1.71 -51.22 12.08
C SER A 594 2.45 -52.02 10.97
N ASN A 595 2.57 -53.35 11.14
CA ASN A 595 3.24 -54.23 10.21
C ASN A 595 2.76 -54.08 8.75
N ILE A 596 1.45 -53.86 8.57
CA ILE A 596 0.87 -53.64 7.23
C ILE A 596 1.39 -52.35 6.60
N VAL A 597 1.46 -51.27 7.37
CA VAL A 597 1.99 -49.97 6.90
C VAL A 597 3.48 -50.07 6.65
N PHE A 598 4.23 -50.70 7.56
CA PHE A 598 5.66 -50.94 7.42
C PHE A 598 5.98 -51.69 6.12
N SER A 599 5.37 -52.87 5.91
CA SER A 599 5.61 -53.68 4.70
C SER A 599 5.26 -52.93 3.39
N LYS A 600 4.15 -52.17 3.39
CA LYS A 600 3.78 -51.34 2.23
C LYS A 600 4.81 -50.23 1.95
N GLN A 601 5.34 -49.62 2.97
CA GLN A 601 6.34 -48.55 2.84
C GLN A 601 7.70 -49.12 2.37
N ILE A 602 8.15 -50.22 2.94
CA ILE A 602 9.36 -50.92 2.47
C ILE A 602 9.25 -51.27 0.99
N ASN A 603 8.14 -51.89 0.56
CA ASN A 603 7.91 -52.22 -0.83
C ASN A 603 7.95 -50.98 -1.73
N LYS A 604 7.28 -49.89 -1.31
CA LYS A 604 7.21 -48.69 -2.12
C LYS A 604 8.56 -47.94 -2.22
N ARG A 605 9.33 -47.89 -1.13
CA ARG A 605 10.57 -47.11 -1.09
C ARG A 605 11.77 -47.86 -1.69
N LEU A 606 11.84 -49.18 -1.48
CA LEU A 606 12.95 -49.99 -1.96
C LEU A 606 12.63 -50.72 -3.27
N GLY A 607 11.39 -50.59 -3.82
CA GLY A 607 10.97 -51.30 -4.99
C GLY A 607 10.73 -52.80 -4.75
N PHE A 608 10.68 -53.21 -3.49
CA PHE A 608 10.56 -54.62 -3.13
C PHE A 608 9.13 -55.15 -3.31
N ARG A 609 9.05 -56.45 -3.47
CA ARG A 609 7.79 -57.21 -3.44
C ARG A 609 7.88 -58.29 -2.36
N VAL A 610 6.74 -58.72 -1.85
CA VAL A 610 6.66 -59.77 -0.84
C VAL A 610 6.27 -61.09 -1.53
N ILE A 611 7.13 -62.10 -1.42
CA ILE A 611 6.86 -63.45 -1.94
C ILE A 611 6.85 -64.45 -0.77
N GLN A 612 6.18 -65.63 -0.99
CA GLN A 612 6.28 -66.74 -0.07
C GLN A 612 7.48 -67.62 -0.43
N LYS A 613 8.37 -67.90 0.52
CA LYS A 613 9.53 -68.76 0.36
C LYS A 613 9.75 -69.61 1.62
N LYS A 614 10.29 -70.83 1.47
CA LYS A 614 10.70 -71.67 2.58
C LYS A 614 12.04 -71.19 3.13
N VAL A 615 12.04 -70.73 4.41
CA VAL A 615 13.25 -70.35 5.14
C VAL A 615 13.28 -71.22 6.39
N ASN A 616 14.39 -71.91 6.63
CA ASN A 616 14.56 -72.82 7.81
C ASN A 616 13.37 -73.80 7.99
N ASN A 617 12.93 -74.42 6.90
CA ASN A 617 11.81 -75.36 6.87
C ASN A 617 10.42 -74.77 7.24
N LYS A 618 10.27 -73.44 7.34
CA LYS A 618 8.98 -72.77 7.56
C LYS A 618 8.62 -71.89 6.34
N ASN A 619 7.36 -71.91 5.95
CA ASN A 619 6.87 -70.98 4.93
C ASN A 619 6.81 -69.56 5.51
N CYS A 620 7.64 -68.67 5.00
CA CYS A 620 7.70 -67.27 5.42
C CYS A 620 7.43 -66.33 4.23
N LYS A 621 6.89 -65.13 4.52
CA LYS A 621 6.90 -64.02 3.58
C LYS A 621 8.25 -63.33 3.67
N ILE A 622 8.90 -63.07 2.56
CA ILE A 622 10.18 -62.38 2.46
C ILE A 622 10.10 -61.17 1.54
N PHE A 623 10.96 -60.14 1.82
CA PHE A 623 11.16 -59.00 0.93
C PHE A 623 12.15 -59.39 -0.17
N VAL A 624 11.82 -59.12 -1.44
CA VAL A 624 12.72 -59.34 -2.60
C VAL A 624 12.64 -58.16 -3.54
N SER A 625 13.74 -57.81 -4.16
CA SER A 625 13.82 -56.80 -5.22
C SER A 625 13.02 -57.16 -6.48
#